data_bffab5a92a1fb9a072850f278cb94747
#
_entry.id   bffab5a92a1fb9a072850f278cb94747
#
_cell.length_a   1.000
_cell.length_b   1.000
_cell.length_c   1.000
_cell.angle_alpha   90.00
_cell.angle_beta   90.00
_cell.angle_gamma   90.00
#
_symmetry.space_group_name_H-M   'P 1'
#
loop_
_entity.id
_entity.type
_entity.pdbx_description
1 polymer ?
#
loop_
_entity_poly.entity_id
_entity_poly.type
_entity_poly.pdbx_seq_one_letter_code
_entity_poly.pdbx_strand_id
1 'polypeptide(L)'
;MIRAGLCAAAAAALLAAAPAGAQSVLASRGLGYPLEPLEARSRGLGGITTGLAEPAPSLINPASAAGIPAAGFIVAFQPDLYSATGSGVETSGTTARFPLLLGVFPVSPRLAVQVGYGSYLDQHWQVQQTDSITLSTGRVEVNDRFISSGGIARLQGGVGYRVTERLSLGASVDVFTGAAHDSTVREISGLQTAQSSVTYAYSGVSGGIGARWQAGTAFSASAALHGGGRLRAKADDDSTVAATVKDYNTPLRADVGASARLNPRTIVAASASWTGWSSLDDELTGGARDASSVTGGVEYTGLTFARKTVPLRLGARFAQLPFRWSGAETAYPNERAVSAGAGWSFGGRAALIDVAAERGWRGGSSAGIDEPYWRFSLSFQVLGR
;
A
#
# COMPACT_ATOMS: atom_id res chain seq x y z
N MET A 1 -5.81 12.72 33.96
CA MET A 1 -4.37 12.62 33.60
C MET A 1 -3.91 11.17 33.35
N ILE A 2 -4.32 10.16 34.09
CA ILE A 2 -3.91 8.74 33.91
C ILE A 2 -4.35 8.14 32.56
N ARG A 3 -5.50 8.56 32.00
CA ARG A 3 -6.02 8.04 30.71
C ARG A 3 -5.28 8.59 29.48
N ALA A 4 -4.71 9.78 29.54
CA ALA A 4 -3.88 10.33 28.48
C ALA A 4 -2.50 9.66 28.41
N GLY A 5 -1.97 9.24 29.55
CA GLY A 5 -0.69 8.52 29.64
C GLY A 5 -0.74 7.10 29.05
N LEU A 6 -1.87 6.40 29.19
CA LEU A 6 -2.01 5.06 28.60
C LEU A 6 -2.10 5.10 27.05
N CYS A 7 -2.78 6.10 26.49
CA CYS A 7 -2.84 6.26 25.04
C CYS A 7 -1.48 6.69 24.46
N ALA A 8 -0.74 7.55 25.18
CA ALA A 8 0.60 7.95 24.76
C ALA A 8 1.63 6.79 24.90
N ALA A 9 1.52 5.97 25.94
CA ALA A 9 2.36 4.79 26.11
C ALA A 9 2.07 3.69 25.07
N ALA A 10 0.80 3.48 24.70
CA ALA A 10 0.42 2.57 23.62
C ALA A 10 0.89 3.07 22.25
N ALA A 11 0.81 4.38 21.99
CA ALA A 11 1.34 4.98 20.77
C ALA A 11 2.88 4.94 20.73
N ALA A 12 3.55 5.16 21.87
CA ALA A 12 5.02 5.06 21.96
C ALA A 12 5.53 3.61 21.86
N ALA A 13 4.78 2.63 22.37
CA ALA A 13 5.12 1.21 22.23
C ALA A 13 4.94 0.72 20.78
N LEU A 14 4.00 1.32 20.01
CA LEU A 14 3.83 1.07 18.56
C LEU A 14 4.91 1.77 17.72
N LEU A 15 5.52 2.84 18.24
CA LEU A 15 6.60 3.58 17.61
C LEU A 15 8.00 3.03 17.97
N ALA A 16 8.11 2.14 18.98
CA ALA A 16 9.34 1.40 19.23
C ALA A 16 9.57 0.43 18.05
N ALA A 17 10.12 1.00 16.98
CA ALA A 17 10.37 0.33 15.72
C ALA A 17 11.16 -0.94 15.94
N ALA A 18 10.53 -2.07 15.72
CA ALA A 18 11.23 -3.27 15.36
C ALA A 18 12.16 -2.96 14.17
N PRO A 19 13.34 -3.58 14.09
CA PRO A 19 14.21 -3.40 12.94
C PRO A 19 13.39 -3.64 11.67
N ALA A 20 13.60 -2.80 10.66
CA ALA A 20 12.90 -2.88 9.38
C ALA A 20 13.21 -4.25 8.75
N GLY A 21 12.39 -5.22 9.07
CA GLY A 21 12.41 -6.54 8.43
C GLY A 21 11.70 -6.47 7.09
N ALA A 22 11.96 -7.45 6.23
CA ALA A 22 11.28 -7.60 4.95
C ALA A 22 9.75 -7.59 5.11
N GLN A 23 9.03 -7.02 4.14
CA GLN A 23 7.56 -6.96 4.16
C GLN A 23 6.93 -8.17 3.50
N SER A 24 7.55 -8.68 2.44
CA SER A 24 7.09 -9.80 1.63
C SER A 24 8.24 -10.29 0.79
N VAL A 25 8.40 -11.59 0.69
CA VAL A 25 9.38 -12.16 -0.26
C VAL A 25 8.99 -11.87 -1.71
N LEU A 26 7.71 -11.64 -1.98
CA LEU A 26 7.21 -11.24 -3.30
C LEU A 26 7.70 -9.84 -3.72
N ALA A 27 8.17 -9.02 -2.79
CA ALA A 27 8.82 -7.75 -3.08
C ALA A 27 10.16 -7.90 -3.82
N SER A 28 10.75 -9.11 -3.82
CA SER A 28 11.96 -9.42 -4.60
C SER A 28 11.72 -9.55 -6.11
N ARG A 29 10.49 -9.41 -6.58
CA ARG A 29 10.12 -9.63 -7.97
C ARG A 29 9.67 -8.35 -8.66
N GLY A 30 9.98 -8.25 -9.93
CA GLY A 30 9.64 -7.08 -10.76
C GLY A 30 10.20 -5.78 -10.19
N LEU A 31 9.32 -4.81 -9.98
CA LEU A 31 9.66 -3.52 -9.37
C LEU A 31 9.34 -3.47 -7.85
N GLY A 32 9.03 -4.61 -7.23
CA GLY A 32 8.64 -4.69 -5.84
C GLY A 32 7.15 -4.99 -5.63
N TYR A 33 6.73 -5.06 -4.36
CA TYR A 33 5.34 -5.37 -4.00
C TYR A 33 4.46 -4.12 -4.06
N PRO A 34 3.34 -4.12 -4.82
CA PRO A 34 2.44 -2.97 -4.93
C PRO A 34 1.75 -2.63 -3.59
N LEU A 35 1.76 -1.36 -3.24
CA LEU A 35 1.17 -0.83 -2.02
C LEU A 35 -0.01 0.09 -2.33
N GLU A 36 -1.02 0.04 -1.46
CA GLU A 36 -2.18 0.92 -1.53
C GLU A 36 -2.10 1.98 -0.42
N PRO A 37 -2.10 3.28 -0.76
CA PRO A 37 -2.08 4.37 0.22
C PRO A 37 -3.45 4.56 0.87
N LEU A 38 -3.83 3.63 1.73
CA LEU A 38 -5.14 3.59 2.39
C LEU A 38 -5.01 3.85 3.88
N GLU A 39 -6.00 4.53 4.43
CA GLU A 39 -6.19 4.71 5.86
C GLU A 39 -6.90 3.50 6.51
N ALA A 40 -6.93 3.44 7.85
CA ALA A 40 -7.43 2.27 8.59
C ALA A 40 -8.92 2.00 8.38
N ARG A 41 -9.76 3.00 8.13
CA ARG A 41 -11.19 2.81 7.82
C ARG A 41 -11.37 2.01 6.54
N SER A 42 -10.68 2.41 5.46
CA SER A 42 -10.70 1.72 4.17
C SER A 42 -10.14 0.30 4.29
N ARG A 43 -9.06 0.11 5.08
CA ARG A 43 -8.50 -1.21 5.37
C ARG A 43 -9.49 -2.12 6.10
N GLY A 44 -10.20 -1.59 7.11
CA GLY A 44 -11.23 -2.33 7.84
C GLY A 44 -12.42 -2.76 6.99
N LEU A 45 -12.63 -2.11 5.83
CA LEU A 45 -13.64 -2.41 4.83
C LEU A 45 -13.12 -3.30 3.67
N GLY A 46 -12.00 -4.02 3.86
CA GLY A 46 -11.40 -4.87 2.84
C GLY A 46 -10.39 -4.14 1.95
N GLY A 47 -10.09 -2.88 2.19
CA GLY A 47 -9.21 -2.07 1.34
C GLY A 47 -9.95 -1.34 0.23
N ILE A 48 -11.11 -0.77 0.53
CA ILE A 48 -11.87 0.06 -0.42
C ILE A 48 -11.00 1.21 -0.93
N THR A 49 -10.78 1.28 -2.23
CA THR A 49 -9.90 2.27 -2.87
C THR A 49 -10.64 3.58 -3.15
N THR A 50 -11.90 3.52 -3.52
CA THR A 50 -12.74 4.69 -3.83
C THR A 50 -14.22 4.36 -3.63
N GLY A 51 -15.10 5.37 -3.68
CA GLY A 51 -16.57 5.18 -3.66
C GLY A 51 -17.23 5.31 -2.30
N LEU A 52 -16.51 5.58 -1.21
CA LEU A 52 -17.12 5.80 0.10
C LEU A 52 -18.04 7.04 0.11
N ALA A 53 -19.22 6.93 0.72
CA ALA A 53 -20.28 7.94 0.68
C ALA A 53 -19.95 9.23 1.46
N GLU A 54 -19.13 9.15 2.49
CA GLU A 54 -18.73 10.31 3.30
C GLU A 54 -17.45 10.93 2.75
N PRO A 55 -17.24 12.26 2.98
CA PRO A 55 -16.01 12.90 2.56
C PRO A 55 -14.80 12.16 3.15
N ALA A 56 -14.16 11.34 2.36
CA ALA A 56 -12.96 10.60 2.71
C ALA A 56 -11.91 10.97 1.66
N PRO A 57 -11.06 11.97 1.93
CA PRO A 57 -10.03 12.37 0.99
C PRO A 57 -9.07 11.20 0.74
N SER A 58 -8.65 11.05 -0.50
CA SER A 58 -7.87 9.90 -0.95
C SER A 58 -6.87 10.33 -2.02
N LEU A 59 -5.67 9.76 -1.99
CA LEU A 59 -4.69 9.90 -3.07
C LEU A 59 -5.07 9.10 -4.32
N ILE A 60 -6.03 8.16 -4.22
CA ILE A 60 -6.47 7.35 -5.35
C ILE A 60 -7.50 8.11 -6.20
N ASN A 61 -8.35 8.91 -5.58
CA ASN A 61 -9.34 9.70 -6.31
C ASN A 61 -9.28 11.18 -5.91
N PRO A 62 -8.68 12.06 -6.73
CA PRO A 62 -8.54 13.48 -6.40
C PRO A 62 -9.90 14.22 -6.29
N ALA A 63 -10.96 13.71 -6.92
CA ALA A 63 -12.31 14.27 -6.77
C ALA A 63 -12.86 14.14 -5.33
N SER A 64 -12.29 13.24 -4.52
CA SER A 64 -12.70 13.02 -3.13
C SER A 64 -12.38 14.20 -2.20
N ALA A 65 -11.44 15.06 -2.58
CA ALA A 65 -11.12 16.30 -1.86
C ALA A 65 -12.23 17.35 -1.98
N ALA A 66 -13.03 17.31 -3.05
CA ALA A 66 -14.08 18.29 -3.27
C ALA A 66 -15.18 18.20 -2.20
N GLY A 67 -15.56 19.37 -1.68
CA GLY A 67 -16.64 19.46 -0.70
C GLY A 67 -16.27 19.11 0.73
N ILE A 68 -15.00 18.98 1.04
CA ILE A 68 -14.51 18.93 2.42
C ILE A 68 -14.70 20.32 3.04
N PRO A 69 -15.42 20.43 4.18
CA PRO A 69 -15.83 21.73 4.71
C PRO A 69 -14.69 22.52 5.38
N ALA A 70 -13.65 21.84 5.81
CA ALA A 70 -12.55 22.45 6.57
C ALA A 70 -11.22 21.77 6.25
N ALA A 71 -10.12 22.50 6.45
CA ALA A 71 -8.79 21.93 6.30
C ALA A 71 -8.57 20.78 7.27
N GLY A 72 -7.84 19.78 6.84
CA GLY A 72 -7.56 18.61 7.66
C GLY A 72 -6.39 17.82 7.14
N PHE A 73 -5.97 16.86 7.96
CA PHE A 73 -4.93 15.93 7.59
C PHE A 73 -5.24 14.50 8.06
N ILE A 74 -4.69 13.54 7.36
CA ILE A 74 -4.77 12.11 7.68
C ILE A 74 -3.35 11.57 7.73
N VAL A 75 -3.05 10.79 8.76
CA VAL A 75 -1.83 10.00 8.88
C VAL A 75 -2.24 8.55 9.10
N ALA A 76 -1.65 7.63 8.36
CA ALA A 76 -1.84 6.20 8.57
C ALA A 76 -0.49 5.54 8.91
N PHE A 77 -0.51 4.62 9.86
CA PHE A 77 0.61 3.77 10.26
C PHE A 77 0.20 2.30 10.10
N GLN A 78 1.11 1.47 9.57
CA GLN A 78 0.77 0.11 9.19
C GLN A 78 1.94 -0.85 9.44
N PRO A 79 1.92 -1.62 10.55
CA PRO A 79 2.78 -2.77 10.76
C PRO A 79 2.20 -4.03 10.09
N ASP A 80 3.09 -4.81 9.45
CA ASP A 80 2.80 -6.11 8.86
C ASP A 80 3.69 -7.19 9.49
N LEU A 81 3.12 -8.37 9.76
CA LEU A 81 3.84 -9.58 10.17
C LEU A 81 3.54 -10.65 9.13
N TYR A 82 4.57 -11.32 8.62
CA TYR A 82 4.39 -12.37 7.62
C TYR A 82 5.32 -13.54 7.88
N SER A 83 4.96 -14.67 7.31
CA SER A 83 5.85 -15.82 7.11
C SER A 83 5.68 -16.32 5.68
N ALA A 84 6.75 -16.79 5.07
CA ALA A 84 6.71 -17.29 3.69
C ALA A 84 7.43 -18.61 3.59
N THR A 85 6.82 -19.56 2.88
CA THR A 85 7.36 -20.88 2.60
C THR A 85 7.14 -21.24 1.14
N GLY A 86 8.13 -21.84 0.51
CA GLY A 86 8.03 -22.34 -0.87
C GLY A 86 9.31 -22.19 -1.67
N SER A 87 9.52 -23.08 -2.65
CA SER A 87 10.67 -23.09 -3.56
C SER A 87 12.04 -22.98 -2.87
N GLY A 88 12.20 -23.66 -1.72
CA GLY A 88 13.46 -23.63 -0.92
C GLY A 88 13.65 -22.38 -0.07
N VAL A 89 12.65 -21.52 0.04
CA VAL A 89 12.64 -20.35 0.91
C VAL A 89 11.77 -20.61 2.13
N GLU A 90 12.30 -20.35 3.31
CA GLU A 90 11.55 -20.27 4.56
C GLU A 90 12.00 -18.99 5.27
N THR A 91 11.10 -18.05 5.48
CA THR A 91 11.41 -16.77 6.09
C THR A 91 10.19 -16.18 6.80
N SER A 92 10.46 -15.33 7.77
CA SER A 92 9.43 -14.56 8.46
C SER A 92 9.95 -13.16 8.77
N GLY A 93 9.06 -12.20 8.91
CA GLY A 93 9.46 -10.84 9.20
C GLY A 93 8.35 -9.97 9.74
N THR A 94 8.77 -8.82 10.24
CA THR A 94 7.91 -7.73 10.66
C THR A 94 8.38 -6.45 10.01
N THR A 95 7.48 -5.68 9.47
CA THR A 95 7.77 -4.36 8.90
C THR A 95 6.75 -3.35 9.36
N ALA A 96 7.10 -2.08 9.29
CA ALA A 96 6.17 -0.99 9.59
C ALA A 96 6.40 0.17 8.63
N ARG A 97 5.31 0.86 8.26
CA ARG A 97 5.37 1.99 7.34
C ARG A 97 4.28 3.01 7.61
N PHE A 98 4.44 4.17 6.99
CA PHE A 98 3.40 5.17 6.85
C PHE A 98 2.86 5.12 5.41
N PRO A 99 1.77 4.36 5.14
CA PRO A 99 1.27 4.20 3.78
C PRO A 99 0.63 5.48 3.24
N LEU A 100 0.19 6.39 4.11
CA LEU A 100 -0.55 7.60 3.75
C LEU A 100 -0.26 8.74 4.70
N LEU A 101 0.12 9.87 4.15
CA LEU A 101 0.06 11.20 4.77
C LEU A 101 -0.68 12.11 3.79
N LEU A 102 -1.77 12.74 4.21
CA LEU A 102 -2.61 13.53 3.31
C LEU A 102 -3.13 14.77 4.01
N GLY A 103 -2.87 15.94 3.44
CA GLY A 103 -3.45 17.22 3.79
C GLY A 103 -4.48 17.64 2.76
N VAL A 104 -5.62 18.19 3.19
CA VAL A 104 -6.66 18.74 2.32
C VAL A 104 -7.01 20.14 2.79
N PHE A 105 -7.10 21.08 1.86
CA PHE A 105 -7.29 22.49 2.10
C PHE A 105 -8.43 23.00 1.20
N PRO A 106 -9.62 23.27 1.74
CA PRO A 106 -10.68 23.94 0.97
C PRO A 106 -10.27 25.37 0.67
N VAL A 107 -10.25 25.70 -0.62
CA VAL A 107 -9.99 27.06 -1.12
C VAL A 107 -11.28 27.84 -1.26
N SER A 108 -12.37 27.15 -1.60
CA SER A 108 -13.72 27.68 -1.66
C SER A 108 -14.74 26.57 -1.38
N PRO A 109 -16.05 26.86 -1.26
CA PRO A 109 -17.09 25.85 -1.07
C PRO A 109 -17.13 24.78 -2.18
N ARG A 110 -16.52 25.07 -3.34
CA ARG A 110 -16.49 24.16 -4.50
C ARG A 110 -15.11 23.63 -4.84
N LEU A 111 -14.05 24.26 -4.38
CA LEU A 111 -12.67 23.93 -4.74
C LEU A 111 -11.85 23.56 -3.50
N ALA A 112 -11.21 22.41 -3.53
CA ALA A 112 -10.21 22.02 -2.53
C ALA A 112 -8.92 21.59 -3.22
N VAL A 113 -7.80 21.83 -2.54
CA VAL A 113 -6.47 21.35 -2.89
C VAL A 113 -6.09 20.25 -1.94
N GLN A 114 -5.40 19.24 -2.42
CA GLN A 114 -4.80 18.20 -1.60
C GLN A 114 -3.31 18.05 -1.90
N VAL A 115 -2.55 17.73 -0.87
CA VAL A 115 -1.13 17.39 -0.98
C VAL A 115 -0.88 16.17 -0.09
N GLY A 116 -0.17 15.19 -0.60
CA GLY A 116 0.06 14.00 0.20
C GLY A 116 1.24 13.16 -0.26
N TYR A 117 1.58 12.24 0.62
CA TYR A 117 2.55 11.17 0.42
C TYR A 117 1.79 9.84 0.48
N GLY A 118 2.09 8.95 -0.45
CA GLY A 118 1.59 7.59 -0.47
C GLY A 118 2.68 6.59 -0.80
N SER A 119 2.72 5.47 -0.10
CA SER A 119 3.56 4.34 -0.51
C SER A 119 3.06 3.81 -1.86
N TYR A 120 3.97 3.43 -2.76
CA TYR A 120 3.65 2.93 -4.10
C TYR A 120 4.15 1.51 -4.33
N LEU A 121 5.47 1.27 -4.23
CA LEU A 121 6.06 -0.06 -4.33
C LEU A 121 7.00 -0.28 -3.15
N ASP A 122 6.96 -1.46 -2.57
CA ASP A 122 7.86 -1.86 -1.50
C ASP A 122 8.91 -2.83 -2.03
N GLN A 123 10.17 -2.57 -1.67
CA GLN A 123 11.33 -3.37 -2.04
C GLN A 123 12.09 -3.87 -0.81
N HIS A 124 11.41 -3.99 0.35
CA HIS A 124 12.00 -4.58 1.54
C HIS A 124 11.80 -6.10 1.51
N TRP A 125 12.90 -6.84 1.33
CA TRP A 125 12.87 -8.29 1.38
C TRP A 125 14.25 -8.85 1.75
N GLN A 126 14.24 -10.07 2.30
CA GLN A 126 15.44 -10.84 2.59
C GLN A 126 15.18 -12.30 2.26
N VAL A 127 16.10 -12.90 1.52
CA VAL A 127 16.10 -14.33 1.19
C VAL A 127 17.48 -14.89 1.51
N GLN A 128 17.50 -16.04 2.17
CA GLN A 128 18.71 -16.81 2.44
C GLN A 128 18.61 -18.15 1.72
N GLN A 129 19.68 -18.53 1.03
CA GLN A 129 19.77 -19.79 0.32
C GLN A 129 21.09 -20.48 0.70
N THR A 130 21.01 -21.74 1.10
CA THR A 130 22.18 -22.58 1.34
C THR A 130 22.32 -23.54 0.17
N ASP A 131 23.50 -23.59 -0.42
CA ASP A 131 23.88 -24.47 -1.52
C ASP A 131 25.27 -25.03 -1.25
N SER A 132 25.80 -25.83 -2.16
CA SER A 132 27.16 -26.36 -2.09
C SER A 132 27.85 -26.28 -3.45
N ILE A 133 29.07 -25.78 -3.44
CA ILE A 133 29.94 -25.74 -4.61
C ILE A 133 31.07 -26.73 -4.48
N THR A 134 31.56 -27.25 -5.62
CA THR A 134 32.75 -28.13 -5.64
C THR A 134 33.96 -27.29 -6.00
N LEU A 135 34.87 -27.17 -5.04
CA LEU A 135 36.19 -26.57 -5.24
C LEU A 135 37.24 -27.70 -5.48
N SER A 136 38.44 -27.32 -5.86
CA SER A 136 39.55 -28.27 -6.01
C SER A 136 39.89 -29.02 -4.71
N THR A 137 39.53 -28.46 -3.54
CA THR A 137 39.70 -29.01 -2.20
C THR A 137 38.57 -29.91 -1.72
N GLY A 138 37.43 -29.99 -2.50
CA GLY A 138 36.25 -30.76 -2.14
C GLY A 138 34.96 -29.96 -2.22
N ARG A 139 33.86 -30.58 -1.79
CA ARG A 139 32.55 -29.93 -1.72
C ARG A 139 32.47 -29.02 -0.49
N VAL A 140 32.10 -27.76 -0.70
CA VAL A 140 32.05 -26.73 0.34
C VAL A 140 30.66 -26.11 0.36
N GLU A 141 30.13 -25.89 1.55
CA GLU A 141 28.83 -25.22 1.75
C GLU A 141 28.98 -23.72 1.49
N VAL A 142 27.97 -23.19 0.78
CA VAL A 142 27.83 -21.77 0.45
C VAL A 142 26.52 -21.26 0.99
N ASN A 143 26.58 -20.15 1.71
CA ASN A 143 25.40 -19.48 2.24
C ASN A 143 25.27 -18.11 1.59
N ASP A 144 24.27 -17.96 0.74
CA ASP A 144 23.95 -16.73 0.04
C ASP A 144 22.81 -16.03 0.75
N ARG A 145 23.03 -14.77 1.10
CA ARG A 145 22.02 -13.89 1.68
C ARG A 145 21.79 -12.69 0.76
N PHE A 146 20.58 -12.58 0.26
CA PHE A 146 20.11 -11.49 -0.58
C PHE A 146 19.21 -10.60 0.26
N ILE A 147 19.51 -9.30 0.28
CA ILE A 147 18.80 -8.32 1.09
C ILE A 147 18.50 -7.13 0.20
N SER A 148 17.26 -6.65 0.20
CA SER A 148 16.90 -5.36 -0.35
C SER A 148 16.17 -4.54 0.71
N SER A 149 16.45 -3.25 0.76
CA SER A 149 15.79 -2.32 1.66
C SER A 149 15.48 -1.02 0.94
N GLY A 150 14.22 -0.62 0.97
CA GLY A 150 13.77 0.60 0.32
C GLY A 150 12.43 0.47 -0.33
N GLY A 151 12.16 1.33 -1.30
CA GLY A 151 10.91 1.32 -2.05
C GLY A 151 10.66 2.62 -2.78
N ILE A 152 9.52 2.67 -3.43
CA ILE A 152 9.09 3.82 -4.22
C ILE A 152 7.85 4.42 -3.56
N ALA A 153 7.91 5.72 -3.31
CA ALA A 153 6.82 6.51 -2.80
C ALA A 153 6.28 7.45 -3.87
N ARG A 154 5.07 7.93 -3.66
CA ARG A 154 4.38 8.90 -4.48
C ARG A 154 4.07 10.15 -3.67
N LEU A 155 4.60 11.28 -4.09
CA LEU A 155 4.15 12.60 -3.66
C LEU A 155 3.09 13.09 -4.63
N GLN A 156 1.93 13.50 -4.13
CA GLN A 156 0.82 13.93 -4.97
C GLN A 156 0.38 15.35 -4.62
N GLY A 157 0.25 16.20 -5.63
CA GLY A 157 -0.52 17.42 -5.59
C GLY A 157 -1.81 17.26 -6.40
N GLY A 158 -2.95 17.60 -5.85
CA GLY A 158 -4.22 17.44 -6.52
C GLY A 158 -5.24 18.52 -6.21
N VAL A 159 -6.24 18.64 -7.08
CA VAL A 159 -7.38 19.54 -6.93
C VAL A 159 -8.67 18.76 -7.11
N GLY A 160 -9.66 19.06 -6.27
CA GLY A 160 -11.03 18.56 -6.40
C GLY A 160 -12.00 19.73 -6.57
N TYR A 161 -12.86 19.65 -7.57
CA TYR A 161 -13.84 20.67 -7.88
C TYR A 161 -15.26 20.09 -7.90
N ARG A 162 -16.17 20.70 -7.14
CA ARG A 162 -17.60 20.37 -7.13
C ARG A 162 -18.30 21.08 -8.29
N VAL A 163 -18.56 20.34 -9.36
CA VAL A 163 -19.24 20.85 -10.56
C VAL A 163 -20.71 21.13 -10.27
N THR A 164 -21.37 20.17 -9.61
CA THR A 164 -22.74 20.28 -9.12
C THR A 164 -22.81 19.81 -7.67
N GLU A 165 -23.94 19.92 -7.02
CA GLU A 165 -24.10 19.34 -5.66
C GLU A 165 -23.92 17.83 -5.61
N ARG A 166 -24.04 17.14 -6.74
CA ARG A 166 -23.94 15.69 -6.85
C ARG A 166 -22.66 15.21 -7.53
N LEU A 167 -22.02 16.04 -8.36
CA LEU A 167 -20.85 15.66 -9.17
C LEU A 167 -19.64 16.48 -8.79
N SER A 168 -18.56 15.78 -8.45
CA SER A 168 -17.23 16.35 -8.26
C SER A 168 -16.25 15.71 -9.24
N LEU A 169 -15.34 16.52 -9.77
CA LEU A 169 -14.23 16.10 -10.60
C LEU A 169 -12.91 16.46 -9.90
N GLY A 170 -11.85 15.79 -10.29
CA GLY A 170 -10.52 16.09 -9.73
C GLY A 170 -9.42 15.73 -10.71
N ALA A 171 -8.27 16.36 -10.48
CA ALA A 171 -7.03 16.06 -11.20
C ALA A 171 -5.86 16.10 -10.22
N SER A 172 -4.81 15.33 -10.51
CA SER A 172 -3.60 15.29 -9.72
C SER A 172 -2.35 15.11 -10.58
N VAL A 173 -1.22 15.51 -10.00
CA VAL A 173 0.12 15.20 -10.49
C VAL A 173 0.81 14.40 -9.40
N ASP A 174 1.41 13.29 -9.80
CA ASP A 174 2.16 12.38 -8.94
C ASP A 174 3.64 12.49 -9.28
N VAL A 175 4.48 12.68 -8.26
CA VAL A 175 5.94 12.64 -8.37
C VAL A 175 6.41 11.39 -7.63
N PHE A 176 7.04 10.46 -8.35
CA PHE A 176 7.65 9.29 -7.76
C PHE A 176 9.05 9.61 -7.25
N THR A 177 9.38 9.10 -6.07
CA THR A 177 10.67 9.23 -5.43
C THR A 177 10.96 8.01 -4.57
N GLY A 178 12.22 7.72 -4.32
CA GLY A 178 12.61 6.62 -3.44
C GLY A 178 13.98 6.09 -3.80
N ALA A 179 14.42 5.11 -3.02
CA ALA A 179 15.64 4.36 -3.28
C ALA A 179 15.47 2.91 -2.80
N ALA A 180 16.21 2.01 -3.42
CA ALA A 180 16.38 0.63 -2.94
C ALA A 180 17.86 0.30 -2.88
N HIS A 181 18.27 -0.24 -1.75
CA HIS A 181 19.63 -0.73 -1.52
C HIS A 181 19.61 -2.26 -1.55
N ASP A 182 20.19 -2.83 -2.61
CA ASP A 182 20.33 -4.26 -2.80
C ASP A 182 21.72 -4.71 -2.37
N SER A 183 21.80 -5.74 -1.55
CA SER A 183 23.06 -6.32 -1.06
C SER A 183 23.01 -7.84 -1.18
N THR A 184 24.08 -8.41 -1.71
CA THR A 184 24.32 -9.85 -1.77
C THR A 184 25.55 -10.16 -0.93
N VAL A 185 25.37 -11.05 0.04
CA VAL A 185 26.46 -11.54 0.90
C VAL A 185 26.60 -13.03 0.67
N ARG A 186 27.77 -13.46 0.20
CA ARG A 186 28.12 -14.86 -0.02
C ARG A 186 29.18 -15.30 0.98
N GLU A 187 28.82 -16.26 1.83
CA GLU A 187 29.70 -16.89 2.79
C GLU A 187 30.07 -18.29 2.30
N ILE A 188 31.36 -18.57 2.11
CA ILE A 188 31.88 -19.87 1.72
C ILE A 188 32.69 -20.40 2.89
N SER A 189 32.33 -21.59 3.41
CA SER A 189 33.03 -22.19 4.56
C SER A 189 34.53 -22.26 4.33
N GLY A 190 35.28 -21.64 5.24
CA GLY A 190 36.76 -21.60 5.17
C GLY A 190 37.37 -20.56 4.23
N LEU A 191 36.57 -19.71 3.61
CA LEU A 191 37.00 -18.59 2.75
C LEU A 191 36.48 -17.25 3.26
N GLN A 192 36.96 -16.15 2.66
CA GLN A 192 36.49 -14.83 2.98
C GLN A 192 35.07 -14.62 2.42
N THR A 193 34.28 -13.86 3.16
CA THR A 193 32.93 -13.42 2.73
C THR A 193 33.07 -12.45 1.55
N ALA A 194 32.33 -12.71 0.47
CA ALA A 194 32.17 -11.79 -0.65
C ALA A 194 30.88 -10.98 -0.49
N GLN A 195 30.97 -9.68 -0.66
CA GLN A 195 29.82 -8.78 -0.61
C GLN A 195 29.78 -7.92 -1.86
N SER A 196 28.58 -7.76 -2.42
CA SER A 196 28.26 -6.86 -3.50
C SER A 196 27.03 -6.03 -3.12
N SER A 197 27.01 -4.76 -3.47
CA SER A 197 25.86 -3.89 -3.22
C SER A 197 25.64 -2.90 -4.37
N VAL A 198 24.39 -2.53 -4.54
CA VAL A 198 23.96 -1.49 -5.47
C VAL A 198 22.79 -0.71 -4.86
N THR A 199 22.80 0.60 -5.04
CA THR A 199 21.67 1.47 -4.66
C THR A 199 21.03 2.02 -5.92
N TYR A 200 19.72 1.82 -6.08
CA TYR A 200 18.93 2.41 -7.14
C TYR A 200 18.15 3.59 -6.59
N ALA A 201 18.32 4.77 -7.18
CA ALA A 201 17.47 5.93 -6.95
C ALA A 201 16.34 5.97 -7.98
N TYR A 202 15.12 6.18 -7.51
CA TYR A 202 13.91 6.23 -8.33
C TYR A 202 13.39 7.66 -8.44
N SER A 203 13.01 8.05 -9.66
CA SER A 203 12.35 9.33 -9.92
C SER A 203 11.38 9.20 -11.09
N GLY A 204 10.29 9.96 -11.05
CA GLY A 204 9.31 9.90 -12.12
C GLY A 204 8.13 10.84 -11.89
N VAL A 205 7.29 10.99 -12.91
CA VAL A 205 6.07 11.81 -12.84
C VAL A 205 4.95 11.08 -13.56
N SER A 206 3.74 11.15 -13.02
CA SER A 206 2.51 10.71 -13.68
C SER A 206 1.36 11.65 -13.37
N GLY A 207 0.19 11.41 -13.95
CA GLY A 207 -1.02 12.19 -13.70
C GLY A 207 -2.19 11.32 -13.27
N GLY A 208 -3.18 11.97 -12.67
CA GLY A 208 -4.43 11.31 -12.29
C GLY A 208 -5.64 12.20 -12.53
N ILE A 209 -6.76 11.59 -12.85
CA ILE A 209 -8.07 12.23 -12.91
C ILE A 209 -9.08 11.40 -12.14
N GLY A 210 -10.11 12.05 -11.62
CA GLY A 210 -11.15 11.36 -10.88
C GLY A 210 -12.50 12.03 -11.00
N ALA A 211 -13.53 11.23 -10.77
CA ALA A 211 -14.90 11.67 -10.67
C ALA A 211 -15.58 11.02 -9.45
N ARG A 212 -16.50 11.74 -8.84
CA ARG A 212 -17.35 11.26 -7.76
C ARG A 212 -18.76 11.78 -7.97
N TRP A 213 -19.70 10.87 -7.90
CA TRP A 213 -21.14 11.19 -7.99
C TRP A 213 -21.84 10.75 -6.70
N GLN A 214 -22.69 11.61 -6.13
CA GLN A 214 -23.46 11.35 -4.92
C GLN A 214 -24.95 11.56 -5.15
N ALA A 215 -25.75 10.53 -4.87
CA ALA A 215 -27.20 10.63 -4.85
C ALA A 215 -27.67 10.81 -3.40
N GLY A 216 -27.68 12.05 -2.96
CA GLY A 216 -27.99 12.41 -1.57
C GLY A 216 -27.00 11.79 -0.59
N THR A 217 -27.50 11.33 0.56
CA THR A 217 -26.71 10.63 1.59
C THR A 217 -26.75 9.10 1.45
N ALA A 218 -27.54 8.58 0.51
CA ALA A 218 -27.83 7.16 0.41
C ALA A 218 -26.86 6.41 -0.50
N PHE A 219 -26.34 7.05 -1.53
CA PHE A 219 -25.51 6.37 -2.53
C PHE A 219 -24.36 7.26 -3.01
N SER A 220 -23.18 6.67 -3.19
CA SER A 220 -22.02 7.30 -3.81
C SER A 220 -21.38 6.33 -4.81
N ALA A 221 -20.94 6.86 -5.94
CA ALA A 221 -20.11 6.15 -6.91
C ALA A 221 -18.92 7.01 -7.30
N SER A 222 -17.80 6.38 -7.59
CA SER A 222 -16.56 7.08 -7.94
C SER A 222 -15.77 6.28 -8.96
N ALA A 223 -14.99 7.00 -9.77
CA ALA A 223 -14.00 6.43 -10.67
C ALA A 223 -12.74 7.29 -10.67
N ALA A 224 -11.59 6.67 -10.88
CA ALA A 224 -10.31 7.35 -11.02
C ALA A 224 -9.43 6.64 -12.05
N LEU A 225 -8.56 7.39 -12.73
CA LEU A 225 -7.53 6.91 -13.65
C LEU A 225 -6.20 7.58 -13.28
N HIS A 226 -5.12 6.79 -13.23
CA HIS A 226 -3.75 7.27 -13.02
C HIS A 226 -2.82 6.65 -14.05
N GLY A 227 -1.79 7.37 -14.48
CA GLY A 227 -0.79 6.85 -15.41
C GLY A 227 -0.18 7.92 -16.29
N GLY A 228 0.39 7.52 -17.42
CA GLY A 228 0.91 8.45 -18.43
C GLY A 228 2.23 9.10 -18.07
N GLY A 229 3.15 8.35 -17.44
CA GLY A 229 4.46 8.87 -17.07
C GLY A 229 5.56 7.84 -17.20
N ARG A 230 6.75 8.21 -16.76
CA ARG A 230 7.94 7.35 -16.70
C ARG A 230 8.50 7.30 -15.30
N LEU A 231 8.97 6.13 -14.92
CA LEU A 231 9.74 5.87 -13.71
C LEU A 231 11.16 5.53 -14.11
N ARG A 232 12.11 6.34 -13.72
CA ARG A 232 13.53 6.12 -13.95
C ARG A 232 14.17 5.50 -12.73
N ALA A 233 14.91 4.40 -12.91
CA ALA A 233 15.80 3.81 -11.93
C ALA A 233 17.25 4.08 -12.36
N LYS A 234 18.03 4.75 -11.51
CA LYS A 234 19.44 5.04 -11.72
C LYS A 234 20.26 4.38 -10.61
N ALA A 235 21.21 3.52 -10.98
CA ALA A 235 22.18 3.01 -10.02
C ALA A 235 23.13 4.13 -9.57
N ASP A 236 23.49 4.14 -8.30
CA ASP A 236 24.44 5.08 -7.72
C ASP A 236 25.86 4.78 -8.20
N ASP A 237 26.68 5.83 -8.32
CA ASP A 237 28.06 5.72 -8.81
C ASP A 237 28.99 4.95 -7.84
N ASP A 238 28.61 4.85 -6.55
CA ASP A 238 29.32 4.08 -5.52
C ASP A 238 28.97 2.56 -5.55
N SER A 239 28.14 2.13 -6.49
CA SER A 239 27.75 0.73 -6.65
C SER A 239 28.93 -0.12 -7.13
N THR A 240 29.06 -1.33 -6.60
CA THR A 240 30.05 -2.33 -7.08
C THR A 240 29.68 -2.90 -8.46
N VAL A 241 28.51 -2.56 -8.98
CA VAL A 241 28.00 -2.95 -10.29
C VAL A 241 27.98 -1.72 -11.19
N ALA A 242 28.29 -1.89 -12.48
CA ALA A 242 28.29 -0.80 -13.45
C ALA A 242 26.95 -0.02 -13.43
N ALA A 243 27.06 1.30 -13.38
CA ALA A 243 25.92 2.20 -13.34
C ALA A 243 24.98 1.96 -14.54
N THR A 244 23.78 1.46 -14.27
CA THR A 244 22.75 1.27 -15.27
C THR A 244 21.60 2.22 -15.02
N VAL A 245 21.12 2.84 -16.10
CA VAL A 245 19.87 3.61 -16.06
C VAL A 245 18.81 2.80 -16.79
N LYS A 246 17.67 2.59 -16.14
CA LYS A 246 16.50 1.98 -16.75
C LYS A 246 15.31 2.92 -16.62
N ASP A 247 14.59 3.10 -17.70
CA ASP A 247 13.34 3.85 -17.73
C ASP A 247 12.18 2.83 -17.88
N TYR A 248 11.16 2.94 -17.04
CA TYR A 248 9.95 2.12 -17.07
C TYR A 248 8.73 3.01 -17.34
N ASN A 249 7.81 2.56 -18.14
CA ASN A 249 6.52 3.24 -18.26
C ASN A 249 5.70 3.04 -16.99
N THR A 250 5.11 4.10 -16.44
CA THR A 250 4.17 3.93 -15.33
C THR A 250 2.90 3.23 -15.83
N PRO A 251 2.50 2.09 -15.25
CA PRO A 251 1.31 1.38 -15.71
C PRO A 251 0.05 2.23 -15.51
N LEU A 252 -0.87 2.12 -16.46
CA LEU A 252 -2.19 2.72 -16.33
C LEU A 252 -2.96 1.98 -15.23
N ARG A 253 -3.57 2.74 -14.33
CA ARG A 253 -4.41 2.23 -13.25
C ARG A 253 -5.81 2.83 -13.34
N ALA A 254 -6.83 1.99 -13.22
CA ALA A 254 -8.22 2.38 -13.13
C ALA A 254 -8.83 1.87 -11.82
N ASP A 255 -9.56 2.73 -11.11
CA ASP A 255 -10.29 2.41 -9.89
C ASP A 255 -11.75 2.80 -10.05
N VAL A 256 -12.66 1.92 -9.65
CA VAL A 256 -14.09 2.19 -9.56
C VAL A 256 -14.62 1.73 -8.22
N GLY A 257 -15.61 2.41 -7.69
CA GLY A 257 -16.20 2.00 -6.42
C GLY A 257 -17.54 2.66 -6.17
N ALA A 258 -18.29 2.03 -5.27
CA ALA A 258 -19.59 2.54 -4.85
C ALA A 258 -19.85 2.17 -3.39
N SER A 259 -20.71 2.96 -2.75
CA SER A 259 -21.26 2.63 -1.44
C SER A 259 -22.75 3.01 -1.37
N ALA A 260 -23.49 2.24 -0.60
CA ALA A 260 -24.90 2.44 -0.36
C ALA A 260 -25.20 2.38 1.13
N ARG A 261 -26.02 3.31 1.62
CA ARG A 261 -26.57 3.30 2.97
C ARG A 261 -27.86 2.50 2.95
N LEU A 262 -27.83 1.28 3.48
CA LEU A 262 -28.98 0.39 3.53
C LEU A 262 -30.00 0.84 4.58
N ASN A 263 -29.52 1.40 5.67
CA ASN A 263 -30.32 1.98 6.76
C ASN A 263 -29.48 3.04 7.50
N PRO A 264 -30.05 3.82 8.45
CA PRO A 264 -29.31 4.88 9.14
C PRO A 264 -28.00 4.44 9.84
N ARG A 265 -27.83 3.12 10.07
CA ARG A 265 -26.67 2.56 10.82
C ARG A 265 -25.76 1.68 9.99
N THR A 266 -26.15 1.31 8.76
CA THR A 266 -25.42 0.34 7.95
C THR A 266 -25.09 0.90 6.58
N ILE A 267 -23.80 0.90 6.24
CA ILE A 267 -23.28 1.23 4.92
C ILE A 267 -22.59 -0.01 4.36
N VAL A 268 -22.86 -0.33 3.11
CA VAL A 268 -22.13 -1.31 2.33
C VAL A 268 -21.28 -0.58 1.29
N ALA A 269 -20.09 -1.07 1.02
CA ALA A 269 -19.21 -0.49 0.02
C ALA A 269 -18.48 -1.59 -0.75
N ALA A 270 -18.23 -1.33 -2.03
CA ALA A 270 -17.41 -2.18 -2.87
C ALA A 270 -16.54 -1.33 -3.80
N SER A 271 -15.36 -1.83 -4.13
CA SER A 271 -14.49 -1.23 -5.15
C SER A 271 -13.76 -2.29 -5.95
N ALA A 272 -13.37 -1.94 -7.16
CA ALA A 272 -12.50 -2.73 -8.01
C ALA A 272 -11.40 -1.83 -8.57
N SER A 273 -10.21 -2.39 -8.75
CA SER A 273 -9.10 -1.74 -9.42
C SER A 273 -8.50 -2.66 -10.47
N TRP A 274 -7.92 -2.04 -11.49
CA TRP A 274 -7.12 -2.69 -12.51
C TRP A 274 -5.86 -1.88 -12.76
N THR A 275 -4.72 -2.57 -12.94
CA THR A 275 -3.43 -1.95 -13.25
C THR A 275 -2.76 -2.72 -14.37
N GLY A 276 -2.43 -2.04 -15.46
CA GLY A 276 -1.84 -2.58 -16.69
C GLY A 276 -0.33 -2.84 -16.55
N TRP A 277 0.05 -3.76 -15.67
CA TRP A 277 1.46 -4.12 -15.45
C TRP A 277 2.07 -4.88 -16.63
N SER A 278 1.25 -5.52 -17.51
CA SER A 278 1.73 -6.20 -18.71
C SER A 278 2.47 -5.26 -19.68
N SER A 279 2.27 -3.95 -19.57
CA SER A 279 3.05 -2.97 -20.32
C SER A 279 4.55 -2.97 -19.97
N LEU A 280 4.96 -3.64 -18.89
CA LEU A 280 6.34 -3.80 -18.44
C LEU A 280 6.88 -5.23 -18.65
N ASP A 281 6.14 -6.11 -19.31
CA ASP A 281 6.50 -7.54 -19.45
C ASP A 281 7.87 -7.71 -20.12
N ASP A 282 8.14 -6.98 -21.20
CA ASP A 282 9.40 -7.02 -21.92
C ASP A 282 10.56 -6.33 -21.18
N GLU A 283 10.27 -5.46 -20.21
CA GLU A 283 11.26 -4.66 -19.47
C GLU A 283 11.73 -5.36 -18.19
N LEU A 284 10.95 -6.36 -17.71
CA LEU A 284 11.18 -7.02 -16.43
C LEU A 284 11.56 -8.50 -16.61
N THR A 285 12.65 -8.89 -15.97
CA THR A 285 13.03 -10.30 -15.90
C THR A 285 11.99 -11.10 -15.12
N GLY A 286 11.40 -12.12 -15.74
CA GLY A 286 10.36 -12.95 -15.13
C GLY A 286 8.93 -12.55 -15.52
N GLY A 287 8.76 -11.48 -16.27
CA GLY A 287 7.50 -11.05 -16.85
C GLY A 287 6.55 -10.36 -15.85
N ALA A 288 5.53 -9.72 -16.39
CA ALA A 288 4.47 -9.06 -15.64
C ALA A 288 3.10 -9.35 -16.25
N ARG A 289 2.06 -9.40 -15.44
CA ARG A 289 0.67 -9.45 -15.93
C ARG A 289 -0.13 -8.28 -15.39
N ASP A 290 -1.23 -7.96 -16.08
CA ASP A 290 -2.22 -7.07 -15.52
C ASP A 290 -2.77 -7.62 -14.21
N ALA A 291 -2.96 -6.72 -13.25
CA ALA A 291 -3.41 -7.08 -11.93
C ALA A 291 -4.75 -6.39 -11.63
N SER A 292 -5.74 -7.17 -11.21
CA SER A 292 -7.05 -6.68 -10.79
C SER A 292 -7.28 -6.98 -9.32
N SER A 293 -8.01 -6.11 -8.64
CA SER A 293 -8.52 -6.40 -7.30
C SER A 293 -9.99 -6.07 -7.16
N VAL A 294 -10.67 -6.82 -6.30
CA VAL A 294 -12.06 -6.58 -5.90
C VAL A 294 -12.13 -6.60 -4.38
N THR A 295 -12.80 -5.60 -3.82
CA THR A 295 -12.97 -5.42 -2.38
C THR A 295 -14.42 -5.17 -2.05
N GLY A 296 -14.85 -5.59 -0.87
CA GLY A 296 -16.18 -5.32 -0.35
C GLY A 296 -16.19 -5.30 1.16
N GLY A 297 -17.06 -4.46 1.73
CA GLY A 297 -17.16 -4.32 3.17
C GLY A 297 -18.45 -3.71 3.66
N VAL A 298 -18.67 -3.84 4.95
CA VAL A 298 -19.82 -3.31 5.67
C VAL A 298 -19.34 -2.49 6.87
N GLU A 299 -19.90 -1.29 7.03
CA GLU A 299 -19.73 -0.46 8.21
C GLU A 299 -21.04 -0.36 8.98
N TYR A 300 -21.00 -0.68 10.28
CA TYR A 300 -22.13 -0.61 11.18
C TYR A 300 -21.88 0.42 12.29
N THR A 301 -22.74 1.43 12.38
CA THR A 301 -22.63 2.54 13.34
C THR A 301 -23.66 2.49 14.46
N GLY A 302 -24.21 1.30 14.73
CA GLY A 302 -25.26 1.11 15.75
C GLY A 302 -24.74 0.92 17.18
N LEU A 303 -23.43 0.71 17.37
CA LEU A 303 -22.84 0.55 18.70
C LEU A 303 -22.51 1.90 19.32
N THR A 304 -22.77 2.01 20.62
CA THR A 304 -22.43 3.16 21.43
C THR A 304 -21.58 2.72 22.62
N PHE A 305 -20.41 3.30 22.76
CA PHE A 305 -19.53 3.11 23.93
C PHE A 305 -19.14 4.46 24.51
N ALA A 306 -19.22 4.62 25.83
CA ALA A 306 -18.96 5.88 26.53
C ALA A 306 -19.68 7.09 25.89
N ARG A 307 -20.96 6.93 25.53
CA ARG A 307 -21.84 7.94 24.88
C ARG A 307 -21.36 8.40 23.49
N LYS A 308 -20.51 7.62 22.83
CA LYS A 308 -20.04 7.88 21.47
C LYS A 308 -20.36 6.70 20.56
N THR A 309 -20.72 6.99 19.33
CA THR A 309 -20.87 5.97 18.30
C THR A 309 -19.50 5.40 17.94
N VAL A 310 -19.41 4.08 17.96
CA VAL A 310 -18.23 3.31 17.54
C VAL A 310 -18.60 2.57 16.26
N PRO A 311 -18.14 3.02 15.08
CA PRO A 311 -18.32 2.28 13.86
C PRO A 311 -17.51 0.97 13.91
N LEU A 312 -18.17 -0.14 13.59
CA LEU A 312 -17.52 -1.43 13.33
C LEU A 312 -17.50 -1.70 11.84
N ARG A 313 -16.45 -2.34 11.38
CA ARG A 313 -16.22 -2.63 9.97
C ARG A 313 -15.78 -4.07 9.79
N LEU A 314 -16.28 -4.68 8.73
CA LEU A 314 -15.85 -5.98 8.23
C LEU A 314 -15.68 -5.88 6.73
N GLY A 315 -14.65 -6.53 6.21
CA GLY A 315 -14.38 -6.50 4.78
C GLY A 315 -13.61 -7.70 4.29
N ALA A 316 -13.59 -7.85 2.97
CA ALA A 316 -12.84 -8.88 2.28
C ALA A 316 -12.25 -8.33 0.97
N ARG A 317 -11.11 -8.91 0.56
CA ARG A 317 -10.41 -8.56 -0.67
C ARG A 317 -9.91 -9.81 -1.38
N PHE A 318 -10.00 -9.76 -2.70
CA PHE A 318 -9.27 -10.62 -3.61
C PHE A 318 -8.46 -9.73 -4.58
N ALA A 319 -7.17 -10.04 -4.75
CA ALA A 319 -6.28 -9.31 -5.66
C ALA A 319 -5.36 -10.26 -6.42
N GLN A 320 -5.13 -9.95 -7.68
CA GLN A 320 -4.08 -10.57 -8.48
C GLN A 320 -2.78 -9.81 -8.24
N LEU A 321 -1.66 -10.54 -8.13
CA LEU A 321 -0.33 -9.92 -8.03
C LEU A 321 0.35 -9.94 -9.39
N PRO A 322 1.09 -8.87 -9.75
CA PRO A 322 1.56 -8.68 -11.12
C PRO A 322 2.77 -9.52 -11.50
N PHE A 323 3.61 -9.93 -10.53
CA PHE A 323 4.90 -10.56 -10.79
C PHE A 323 4.91 -12.03 -10.35
N ARG A 324 5.56 -12.91 -11.13
CA ARG A 324 5.73 -14.32 -10.78
C ARG A 324 6.73 -14.46 -9.64
N TRP A 325 6.53 -15.48 -8.81
CA TRP A 325 7.49 -15.82 -7.76
C TRP A 325 8.77 -16.43 -8.33
N SER A 326 8.64 -17.41 -9.23
CA SER A 326 9.75 -18.12 -9.86
C SER A 326 9.59 -18.15 -11.37
N GLY A 327 10.70 -18.10 -12.12
CA GLY A 327 10.68 -18.25 -13.57
C GLY A 327 10.31 -19.66 -14.03
N ALA A 328 10.44 -20.68 -13.17
CA ALA A 328 10.01 -22.05 -13.44
C ALA A 328 8.49 -22.26 -13.27
N GLU A 329 7.84 -21.40 -12.46
CA GLU A 329 6.40 -21.46 -12.22
C GLU A 329 5.65 -20.69 -13.30
N THR A 330 4.59 -21.29 -13.83
CA THR A 330 3.74 -20.65 -14.84
C THR A 330 2.66 -19.77 -14.24
N ALA A 331 2.31 -19.99 -12.97
CA ALA A 331 1.23 -19.28 -12.30
C ALA A 331 1.72 -18.03 -11.55
N TYR A 332 0.94 -16.98 -11.64
CA TYR A 332 1.12 -15.77 -10.87
C TYR A 332 0.45 -15.89 -9.51
N PRO A 333 1.04 -15.34 -8.44
CA PRO A 333 0.42 -15.34 -7.12
C PRO A 333 -0.84 -14.46 -7.08
N ASN A 334 -1.76 -14.83 -6.20
CA ASN A 334 -2.93 -14.02 -5.86
C ASN A 334 -2.86 -13.67 -4.36
N GLU A 335 -3.64 -12.68 -3.96
CA GLU A 335 -3.81 -12.29 -2.56
C GLU A 335 -5.28 -12.38 -2.18
N ARG A 336 -5.56 -12.94 -1.01
CA ARG A 336 -6.89 -12.97 -0.37
C ARG A 336 -6.75 -12.43 1.03
N ALA A 337 -7.72 -11.62 1.48
CA ALA A 337 -7.69 -11.09 2.82
C ALA A 337 -9.09 -10.88 3.36
N VAL A 338 -9.21 -11.00 4.67
CA VAL A 338 -10.37 -10.57 5.45
C VAL A 338 -9.93 -9.55 6.48
N SER A 339 -10.76 -8.57 6.76
CA SER A 339 -10.41 -7.47 7.67
C SER A 339 -11.55 -7.14 8.62
N ALA A 340 -11.18 -6.62 9.78
CA ALA A 340 -12.07 -6.01 10.74
C ALA A 340 -11.52 -4.67 11.21
N GLY A 341 -12.38 -3.73 11.57
CA GLY A 341 -11.96 -2.41 12.02
C GLY A 341 -12.95 -1.75 12.95
N ALA A 342 -12.48 -0.73 13.65
CA ALA A 342 -13.29 0.11 14.51
C ALA A 342 -12.78 1.56 14.46
N GLY A 343 -13.65 2.51 14.81
CA GLY A 343 -13.31 3.92 14.83
C GLY A 343 -13.75 4.62 16.11
N TRP A 344 -13.08 5.72 16.43
CA TRP A 344 -13.40 6.53 17.60
C TRP A 344 -13.27 8.02 17.26
N SER A 345 -14.31 8.80 17.55
CA SER A 345 -14.34 10.24 17.32
C SER A 345 -14.13 11.04 18.60
N PHE A 346 -13.41 12.15 18.48
CA PHE A 346 -13.12 13.11 19.56
C PHE A 346 -13.56 14.52 19.15
N GLY A 347 -13.79 15.37 20.15
CA GLY A 347 -14.05 16.80 19.91
C GLY A 347 -15.22 17.08 18.97
N GLY A 348 -16.32 16.33 19.05
CA GLY A 348 -17.46 16.52 18.15
C GLY A 348 -17.14 16.12 16.68
N ARG A 349 -16.32 15.13 16.47
CA ARG A 349 -15.78 14.66 15.17
C ARG A 349 -14.64 15.51 14.58
N ALA A 350 -14.06 16.43 15.33
CA ALA A 350 -12.89 17.18 14.88
C ALA A 350 -11.64 16.28 14.72
N ALA A 351 -11.57 15.18 15.47
CA ALA A 351 -10.52 14.17 15.35
C ALA A 351 -11.13 12.77 15.33
N LEU A 352 -10.55 11.90 14.52
CA LEU A 352 -10.92 10.50 14.37
C LEU A 352 -9.68 9.63 14.52
N ILE A 353 -9.82 8.53 15.23
CA ILE A 353 -8.85 7.43 15.27
C ILE A 353 -9.56 6.20 14.75
N ASP A 354 -9.00 5.59 13.74
CA ASP A 354 -9.47 4.32 13.20
C ASP A 354 -8.38 3.26 13.34
N VAL A 355 -8.80 2.03 13.64
CA VAL A 355 -7.94 0.87 13.71
C VAL A 355 -8.50 -0.24 12.82
N ALA A 356 -7.64 -1.02 12.22
CA ALA A 356 -8.03 -2.21 11.48
C ALA A 356 -7.00 -3.33 11.66
N ALA A 357 -7.46 -4.57 11.60
CA ALA A 357 -6.66 -5.77 11.50
C ALA A 357 -7.09 -6.54 10.26
N GLU A 358 -6.12 -7.02 9.50
CA GLU A 358 -6.31 -7.80 8.28
C GLU A 358 -5.53 -9.10 8.38
N ARG A 359 -6.18 -10.23 8.12
CA ARG A 359 -5.55 -11.52 7.91
C ARG A 359 -5.59 -11.85 6.44
N GLY A 360 -4.44 -12.08 5.84
CA GLY A 360 -4.35 -12.39 4.42
C GLY A 360 -3.38 -13.51 4.10
N TRP A 361 -3.45 -13.95 2.86
CA TRP A 361 -2.63 -14.99 2.26
C TRP A 361 -2.25 -14.57 0.85
N ARG A 362 -0.97 -14.64 0.53
CA ARG A 362 -0.40 -14.37 -0.80
C ARG A 362 0.20 -15.63 -1.36
N GLY A 363 0.08 -15.84 -2.67
CA GLY A 363 0.60 -17.00 -3.35
C GLY A 363 -0.40 -18.11 -3.53
N GLY A 364 -0.01 -19.32 -3.18
CA GLY A 364 -0.73 -20.58 -3.35
C GLY A 364 0.15 -21.66 -3.99
N SER A 365 -0.28 -22.92 -3.91
CA SER A 365 0.50 -24.07 -4.40
C SER A 365 0.91 -23.97 -5.87
N SER A 366 0.05 -23.42 -6.72
CA SER A 366 0.34 -23.22 -8.16
C SER A 366 1.34 -22.10 -8.42
N ALA A 367 1.55 -21.19 -7.47
CA ALA A 367 2.52 -20.10 -7.57
C ALA A 367 3.87 -20.43 -6.90
N GLY A 368 4.01 -21.63 -6.31
CA GLY A 368 5.24 -22.09 -5.66
C GLY A 368 5.62 -21.38 -4.38
N ILE A 369 4.74 -20.54 -3.83
CA ILE A 369 4.95 -19.76 -2.62
C ILE A 369 3.65 -19.63 -1.83
N ASP A 370 3.72 -19.76 -0.51
CA ASP A 370 2.62 -19.47 0.42
C ASP A 370 3.10 -18.48 1.48
N GLU A 371 2.42 -17.33 1.55
CA GLU A 371 2.78 -16.24 2.44
C GLU A 371 1.55 -15.73 3.20
N PRO A 372 1.20 -16.38 4.33
CA PRO A 372 0.24 -15.83 5.28
C PRO A 372 0.79 -14.59 5.99
N TYR A 373 -0.08 -13.58 6.20
CA TYR A 373 0.30 -12.36 6.91
C TYR A 373 -0.79 -11.83 7.82
N TRP A 374 -0.37 -11.05 8.80
CA TRP A 374 -1.21 -10.13 9.56
C TRP A 374 -0.79 -8.71 9.26
N ARG A 375 -1.75 -7.85 9.01
CA ARG A 375 -1.56 -6.42 8.81
C ARG A 375 -2.42 -5.67 9.80
N PHE A 376 -1.83 -4.76 10.54
CA PHE A 376 -2.55 -3.84 11.39
C PHE A 376 -2.48 -2.45 10.79
N SER A 377 -3.51 -1.65 10.99
CA SER A 377 -3.56 -0.28 10.49
C SER A 377 -4.12 0.62 11.58
N LEU A 378 -3.46 1.74 11.77
CA LEU A 378 -3.89 2.81 12.65
C LEU A 378 -3.93 4.08 11.82
N SER A 379 -5.01 4.82 11.85
CA SER A 379 -5.05 6.15 11.24
C SER A 379 -5.57 7.20 12.22
N PHE A 380 -4.99 8.37 12.09
CA PHE A 380 -5.40 9.57 12.80
C PHE A 380 -5.78 10.63 11.78
N GLN A 381 -7.00 11.15 11.93
CA GLN A 381 -7.52 12.20 11.08
C GLN A 381 -7.94 13.39 11.94
N VAL A 382 -7.54 14.58 11.54
CA VAL A 382 -8.02 15.85 12.10
C VAL A 382 -8.68 16.64 11.00
N LEU A 383 -9.90 17.11 11.27
CA LEU A 383 -10.60 18.06 10.42
C LEU A 383 -10.68 19.38 11.18
N GLY A 384 -10.24 20.48 10.58
CA GLY A 384 -10.40 21.82 11.11
C GLY A 384 -11.88 22.14 11.32
N ARG A 385 -12.17 23.09 12.18
CA ARG A 385 -13.53 23.59 12.40
C ARG A 385 -13.80 24.82 11.56
#